data_b76c8ea34121d7ae8c5aebf1a313ee7a
#
_entry.id   b76c8ea34121d7ae8c5aebf1a313ee7a
#
_cell.length_a   1.000
_cell.length_b   1.000
_cell.length_c   1.000
_cell.angle_alpha   90.00
_cell.angle_beta   90.00
_cell.angle_gamma   90.00
#
_symmetry.space_group_name_H-M   'P 1'
#
loop_
_entity.id
_entity.type
_entity.pdbx_description
1 polymer ?
#
loop_
_entity_poly.entity_id
_entity_poly.type
_entity_poly.pdbx_seq_one_letter_code
_entity_poly.pdbx_strand_id
1 'polypeptide(L)'
;MKKRSFIKVIFYGLVSLLLPLKISAIEKKIINPDLTDEQKRIMFREGTERAGTSPLNFEKRKGSYHCANCNAKLFESVSKFDSGTGWPSFNEAIPGAFKTKVDYSFGMKRIEYHCAKCGAHHGHVFNDGPGPNGKRYCNNGLCLIFIPE
;
A
#
# COMPACT_ATOMS: atom_id res chain seq x y z
N MET A 1 -63.88 8.16 47.29
CA MET A 1 -62.77 8.96 46.74
C MET A 1 -61.64 7.98 46.36
N LYS A 2 -61.44 7.72 45.08
CA LYS A 2 -60.39 6.80 44.59
C LYS A 2 -59.16 7.66 44.21
N LYS A 3 -58.02 7.45 44.89
CA LYS A 3 -56.74 8.06 44.57
C LYS A 3 -56.16 7.41 43.31
N ARG A 4 -56.00 8.18 42.22
CA ARG A 4 -55.26 7.71 41.03
C ARG A 4 -53.77 7.94 41.25
N SER A 5 -53.03 6.83 41.31
CA SER A 5 -51.56 6.82 41.36
C SER A 5 -51.03 7.03 39.92
N PHE A 6 -50.30 8.11 39.71
CA PHE A 6 -49.60 8.34 38.43
C PHE A 6 -48.19 7.67 38.47
N ILE A 7 -48.02 6.61 37.71
CA ILE A 7 -46.70 5.99 37.51
C ILE A 7 -45.97 6.82 36.48
N LYS A 8 -44.90 7.54 36.92
CA LYS A 8 -43.97 8.22 36.02
C LYS A 8 -43.01 7.17 35.43
N VAL A 9 -43.15 6.83 34.15
CA VAL A 9 -42.22 6.01 33.42
C VAL A 9 -41.09 6.95 32.98
N ILE A 10 -39.88 6.73 33.55
CA ILE A 10 -38.69 7.44 33.17
C ILE A 10 -38.05 6.66 32.01
N PHE A 11 -38.12 7.20 30.80
CA PHE A 11 -37.41 6.69 29.64
C PHE A 11 -35.92 7.09 29.77
N TYR A 12 -35.05 6.17 30.14
CA TYR A 12 -33.62 6.35 29.95
C TYR A 12 -33.29 6.10 28.48
N GLY A 13 -33.15 7.18 27.73
CA GLY A 13 -32.64 7.14 26.36
C GLY A 13 -31.17 6.71 26.38
N LEU A 14 -30.88 5.52 25.87
CA LEU A 14 -29.52 5.04 25.64
C LEU A 14 -28.95 5.85 24.47
N VAL A 15 -28.23 6.92 24.76
CA VAL A 15 -27.43 7.64 23.75
C VAL A 15 -26.22 6.77 23.43
N SER A 16 -26.33 5.96 22.39
CA SER A 16 -25.19 5.24 21.82
C SER A 16 -24.23 6.25 21.21
N LEU A 17 -23.15 6.52 21.92
CA LEU A 17 -22.05 7.38 21.45
C LEU A 17 -21.27 6.59 20.39
N LEU A 18 -21.67 6.72 19.12
CA LEU A 18 -20.92 6.22 17.97
C LEU A 18 -19.66 7.07 17.87
N LEU A 19 -18.56 6.57 18.47
CA LEU A 19 -17.23 7.11 18.23
C LEU A 19 -16.91 6.91 16.74
N PRO A 20 -16.57 7.98 15.99
CA PRO A 20 -16.16 7.83 14.61
C PRO A 20 -14.89 6.97 14.56
N LEU A 21 -14.95 5.84 13.85
CA LEU A 21 -13.77 5.06 13.48
C LEU A 21 -12.85 6.01 12.70
N LYS A 22 -11.77 6.45 13.34
CA LYS A 22 -10.71 7.18 12.65
C LYS A 22 -10.06 6.21 11.67
N ILE A 23 -10.48 6.25 10.41
CA ILE A 23 -9.72 5.66 9.30
C ILE A 23 -8.42 6.46 9.27
N SER A 24 -7.37 5.88 9.83
CA SER A 24 -6.04 6.50 9.80
C SER A 24 -5.58 6.55 8.35
N ALA A 25 -5.61 7.74 7.76
CA ALA A 25 -4.99 7.95 6.45
C ALA A 25 -3.50 7.56 6.52
N ILE A 26 -2.98 6.95 5.47
CA ILE A 26 -1.55 6.64 5.37
C ILE A 26 -0.82 7.98 5.24
N GLU A 27 -0.09 8.36 6.29
CA GLU A 27 0.70 9.59 6.27
C GLU A 27 1.86 9.44 5.28
N LYS A 28 1.97 10.38 4.34
CA LYS A 28 3.01 10.42 3.31
C LYS A 28 4.05 11.47 3.67
N LYS A 29 5.32 11.08 3.72
CA LYS A 29 6.42 11.97 4.07
C LYS A 29 7.55 11.86 3.07
N ILE A 30 7.95 12.98 2.45
CA ILE A 30 9.16 13.07 1.64
C ILE A 30 10.38 13.10 2.57
N ILE A 31 11.26 12.13 2.41
CA ILE A 31 12.50 11.95 3.20
C ILE A 31 13.71 12.21 2.32
N ASN A 32 13.69 11.68 1.08
CA ASN A 32 14.76 11.92 0.11
C ASN A 32 14.46 13.20 -0.68
N PRO A 33 15.26 14.28 -0.52
CA PRO A 33 15.07 15.53 -1.25
C PRO A 33 15.40 15.40 -2.74
N ASP A 34 16.22 14.41 -3.12
CA ASP A 34 16.74 14.23 -4.49
C ASP A 34 15.81 13.44 -5.40
N LEU A 35 14.59 13.11 -4.93
CA LEU A 35 13.59 12.45 -5.77
C LEU A 35 13.25 13.35 -6.98
N THR A 36 13.23 12.74 -8.15
CA THR A 36 12.76 13.41 -9.37
C THR A 36 11.28 13.78 -9.28
N ASP A 37 10.82 14.70 -10.12
CA ASP A 37 9.39 15.07 -10.15
C ASP A 37 8.51 13.88 -10.53
N GLU A 38 9.01 13.02 -11.41
CA GLU A 38 8.29 11.78 -11.79
C GLU A 38 8.19 10.79 -10.62
N GLN A 39 9.27 10.60 -9.87
CA GLN A 39 9.22 9.80 -8.63
C GLN A 39 8.23 10.39 -7.62
N LYS A 40 8.25 11.72 -7.42
CA LYS A 40 7.29 12.40 -6.54
C LYS A 40 5.85 12.24 -7.02
N ARG A 41 5.61 12.34 -8.33
CA ARG A 41 4.28 12.11 -8.92
C ARG A 41 3.77 10.70 -8.63
N ILE A 42 4.62 9.68 -8.81
CA ILE A 42 4.23 8.29 -8.57
C ILE A 42 4.05 8.03 -7.07
N MET A 43 5.04 8.38 -6.25
CA MET A 43 5.08 8.00 -4.84
C MET A 43 4.09 8.77 -3.94
N PHE A 44 3.78 10.02 -4.28
CA PHE A 44 2.99 10.90 -3.41
C PHE A 44 1.64 11.32 -4.00
N ARG A 45 1.46 11.19 -5.32
CA ARG A 45 0.20 11.46 -6.03
C ARG A 45 -0.40 10.19 -6.65
N GLU A 46 0.07 8.99 -6.24
CA GLU A 46 -0.46 7.69 -6.67
C GLU A 46 -0.42 7.51 -8.20
N GLY A 47 0.64 8.02 -8.82
CA GLY A 47 0.87 7.86 -10.24
C GLY A 47 1.32 6.45 -10.60
N THR A 48 1.37 6.19 -11.90
CA THR A 48 1.87 4.93 -12.45
C THR A 48 2.99 5.22 -13.45
N GLU A 49 4.09 4.48 -13.34
CA GLU A 49 5.17 4.46 -14.33
C GLU A 49 4.67 3.79 -15.63
N ARG A 50 5.16 4.24 -16.78
CA ARG A 50 4.81 3.60 -18.05
C ARG A 50 5.35 2.15 -18.08
N ALA A 51 4.51 1.21 -18.53
CA ALA A 51 4.89 -0.19 -18.67
C ALA A 51 6.13 -0.37 -19.55
N GLY A 52 7.03 -1.27 -19.17
CA GLY A 52 8.22 -1.62 -19.94
C GLY A 52 9.39 -0.63 -19.82
N THR A 53 9.25 0.47 -19.09
CA THR A 53 10.30 1.50 -19.02
C THR A 53 11.32 1.28 -17.91
N SER A 54 10.97 0.54 -16.88
CA SER A 54 11.88 0.29 -15.77
C SER A 54 13.01 -0.68 -16.14
N PRO A 55 14.29 -0.30 -15.97
CA PRO A 55 15.41 -1.23 -16.12
C PRO A 55 15.37 -2.38 -15.10
N LEU A 56 14.68 -2.19 -13.97
CA LEU A 56 14.52 -3.23 -12.95
C LEU A 56 13.65 -4.41 -13.41
N ASN A 57 12.94 -4.30 -14.53
CA ASN A 57 12.30 -5.46 -15.16
C ASN A 57 13.30 -6.56 -15.47
N PHE A 58 14.51 -6.17 -15.90
CA PHE A 58 15.56 -7.07 -16.35
C PHE A 58 16.64 -7.37 -15.28
N GLU A 59 16.52 -6.79 -14.08
CA GLU A 59 17.45 -7.04 -12.98
C GLU A 59 17.30 -8.47 -12.47
N LYS A 60 18.41 -9.26 -12.52
CA LYS A 60 18.47 -10.67 -12.13
C LYS A 60 19.55 -10.99 -11.09
N ARG A 61 20.37 -10.00 -10.72
CA ARG A 61 21.41 -10.18 -9.72
C ARG A 61 20.79 -10.45 -8.34
N LYS A 62 21.55 -11.13 -7.49
CA LYS A 62 21.20 -11.25 -6.07
C LYS A 62 21.30 -9.88 -5.39
N GLY A 63 20.43 -9.64 -4.45
CA GLY A 63 20.37 -8.40 -3.71
C GLY A 63 18.98 -8.12 -3.16
N SER A 64 18.72 -6.87 -2.86
CA SER A 64 17.46 -6.43 -2.27
C SER A 64 16.95 -5.14 -2.91
N TYR A 65 15.65 -4.95 -2.80
CA TYR A 65 14.97 -3.75 -3.33
C TYR A 65 14.48 -2.87 -2.18
N HIS A 66 14.83 -1.60 -2.25
CA HIS A 66 14.59 -0.62 -1.20
C HIS A 66 13.72 0.52 -1.71
N CYS A 67 13.00 1.17 -0.79
CA CYS A 67 12.21 2.35 -1.09
C CYS A 67 13.11 3.53 -1.51
N ALA A 68 12.88 4.09 -2.69
CA ALA A 68 13.66 5.23 -3.20
C ALA A 68 13.55 6.49 -2.31
N ASN A 69 12.49 6.59 -1.50
CA ASN A 69 12.29 7.74 -0.61
C ASN A 69 12.94 7.57 0.77
N CYS A 70 12.86 6.40 1.40
CA CYS A 70 13.28 6.24 2.80
C CYS A 70 14.29 5.11 3.04
N ASN A 71 14.72 4.46 1.96
CA ASN A 71 15.67 3.34 1.96
C ASN A 71 15.25 2.12 2.81
N ALA A 72 13.96 2.01 3.15
CA ALA A 72 13.46 0.79 3.81
C ALA A 72 13.55 -0.39 2.85
N LYS A 73 14.03 -1.55 3.34
CA LYS A 73 14.06 -2.80 2.57
C LYS A 73 12.65 -3.31 2.36
N LEU A 74 12.29 -3.61 1.11
CA LEU A 74 10.92 -3.92 0.70
C LEU A 74 10.79 -5.35 0.15
N PHE A 75 11.77 -5.77 -0.65
CA PHE A 75 11.77 -7.09 -1.28
C PHE A 75 13.18 -7.69 -1.32
N GLU A 76 13.25 -9.01 -1.32
CA GLU A 76 14.45 -9.76 -1.67
C GLU A 76 14.42 -10.13 -3.16
N SER A 77 15.59 -10.21 -3.79
CA SER A 77 15.70 -10.59 -5.21
C SER A 77 15.13 -11.98 -5.51
N VAL A 78 15.16 -12.89 -4.54
CA VAL A 78 14.59 -14.24 -4.68
C VAL A 78 13.07 -14.23 -4.90
N SER A 79 12.37 -13.19 -4.44
CA SER A 79 10.92 -13.05 -4.64
C SER A 79 10.56 -12.43 -5.99
N LYS A 80 11.54 -11.91 -6.75
CA LYS A 80 11.28 -11.27 -8.04
C LYS A 80 11.05 -12.29 -9.14
N PHE A 81 10.06 -12.00 -9.98
CA PHE A 81 9.75 -12.81 -11.17
C PHE A 81 9.31 -11.94 -12.34
N ASP A 82 9.36 -12.47 -13.55
CA ASP A 82 8.82 -11.82 -14.73
C ASP A 82 7.33 -12.15 -14.85
N SER A 83 6.48 -11.14 -14.65
CA SER A 83 5.03 -11.28 -14.77
C SER A 83 4.50 -11.01 -16.17
N GLY A 84 5.36 -10.55 -17.10
CA GLY A 84 4.96 -10.14 -18.45
C GLY A 84 4.13 -8.84 -18.49
N THR A 85 3.92 -8.16 -17.34
CA THR A 85 3.07 -6.95 -17.28
C THR A 85 3.80 -5.67 -17.62
N GLY A 86 5.14 -5.70 -17.64
CA GLY A 86 5.97 -4.52 -17.91
C GLY A 86 6.40 -3.73 -16.67
N TRP A 87 6.08 -4.22 -15.48
CA TRP A 87 6.53 -3.67 -14.21
C TRP A 87 7.28 -4.71 -13.38
N PRO A 88 8.29 -4.31 -12.58
CA PRO A 88 8.93 -5.21 -11.64
C PRO A 88 7.90 -5.88 -10.73
N SER A 89 7.93 -7.20 -10.65
CA SER A 89 6.94 -7.99 -9.93
C SER A 89 7.60 -8.93 -8.93
N PHE A 90 6.96 -9.06 -7.76
CA PHE A 90 7.46 -9.86 -6.64
C PHE A 90 6.32 -10.72 -6.08
N ASN A 91 6.62 -11.95 -5.67
CA ASN A 91 5.62 -12.83 -5.06
C ASN A 91 5.57 -12.72 -3.54
N GLU A 92 6.59 -12.13 -2.91
CA GLU A 92 6.66 -11.95 -1.47
C GLU A 92 7.32 -10.61 -1.12
N ALA A 93 6.83 -9.94 -0.10
CA ALA A 93 7.40 -8.72 0.46
C ALA A 93 8.03 -9.00 1.83
N ILE A 94 8.98 -8.16 2.23
CA ILE A 94 9.52 -8.18 3.60
C ILE A 94 8.35 -7.99 4.59
N PRO A 95 8.22 -8.82 5.63
CA PRO A 95 7.18 -8.69 6.63
C PRO A 95 7.11 -7.28 7.22
N GLY A 96 5.92 -6.68 7.22
CA GLY A 96 5.71 -5.33 7.74
C GLY A 96 6.22 -4.19 6.84
N ALA A 97 6.76 -4.47 5.65
CA ALA A 97 7.27 -3.44 4.75
C ALA A 97 6.19 -2.51 4.19
N PHE A 98 4.95 -2.98 4.12
CA PHE A 98 3.86 -2.25 3.48
C PHE A 98 2.61 -2.13 4.34
N LYS A 99 1.88 -1.03 4.13
CA LYS A 99 0.48 -0.84 4.48
C LYS A 99 -0.36 -0.88 3.21
N THR A 100 -1.59 -1.36 3.29
CA THR A 100 -2.50 -1.48 2.15
C THR A 100 -3.74 -0.63 2.34
N LYS A 101 -4.33 -0.20 1.23
CA LYS A 101 -5.67 0.40 1.18
C LYS A 101 -6.40 -0.09 -0.07
N VAL A 102 -7.73 -0.01 -0.04
CA VAL A 102 -8.55 -0.31 -1.22
C VAL A 102 -8.52 0.89 -2.15
N ASP A 103 -8.28 0.62 -3.44
CA ASP A 103 -8.34 1.59 -4.53
C ASP A 103 -9.48 1.22 -5.48
N TYR A 104 -10.38 2.16 -5.74
CA TYR A 104 -11.52 2.02 -6.66
C TYR A 104 -11.34 2.80 -7.97
N SER A 105 -10.14 3.31 -8.24
CA SER A 105 -9.85 4.02 -9.48
C SER A 105 -10.13 3.12 -10.70
N PHE A 106 -10.47 3.74 -11.81
CA PHE A 106 -10.77 3.04 -13.07
C PHE A 106 -11.91 2.01 -13.01
N GLY A 107 -12.84 2.16 -12.06
CA GLY A 107 -14.01 1.28 -11.95
C GLY A 107 -13.69 -0.15 -11.49
N MET A 108 -12.49 -0.42 -10.98
CA MET A 108 -12.05 -1.71 -10.48
C MET A 108 -11.64 -1.63 -9.02
N LYS A 109 -11.98 -2.65 -8.24
CA LYS A 109 -11.47 -2.79 -6.87
C LYS A 109 -10.07 -3.38 -6.91
N ARG A 110 -9.08 -2.61 -6.51
CA ARG A 110 -7.68 -3.05 -6.39
C ARG A 110 -7.18 -2.85 -4.97
N ILE A 111 -6.09 -3.52 -4.62
CA ILE A 111 -5.40 -3.31 -3.34
C ILE A 111 -4.09 -2.60 -3.63
N GLU A 112 -4.04 -1.34 -3.26
CA GLU A 112 -2.86 -0.49 -3.33
C GLU A 112 -1.97 -0.72 -2.11
N TYR A 113 -0.64 -0.67 -2.28
CA TYR A 113 0.29 -0.78 -1.17
C TYR A 113 1.28 0.40 -1.12
N HIS A 114 1.62 0.77 0.11
CA HIS A 114 2.44 1.91 0.46
C HIS A 114 3.55 1.48 1.41
N CYS A 115 4.72 2.08 1.29
CA CYS A 115 5.79 1.87 2.24
C CYS A 115 5.33 2.17 3.68
N ALA A 116 5.48 1.21 4.57
CA ALA A 116 5.03 1.36 5.96
C ALA A 116 5.77 2.48 6.71
N LYS A 117 7.03 2.77 6.31
CA LYS A 117 7.89 3.76 6.96
C LYS A 117 7.59 5.20 6.54
N CYS A 118 7.34 5.45 5.24
CA CYS A 118 7.21 6.82 4.72
C CYS A 118 5.88 7.09 4.01
N GLY A 119 5.00 6.09 3.89
CA GLY A 119 3.70 6.21 3.25
C GLY A 119 3.72 6.35 1.73
N ALA A 120 4.89 6.28 1.10
CA ALA A 120 4.99 6.40 -0.36
C ALA A 120 4.26 5.26 -1.06
N HIS A 121 3.48 5.60 -2.09
CA HIS A 121 2.86 4.62 -2.99
C HIS A 121 3.91 3.84 -3.76
N HIS A 122 3.71 2.53 -3.89
CA HIS A 122 4.58 1.66 -4.66
C HIS A 122 3.89 0.96 -5.81
N GLY A 123 2.63 0.58 -5.66
CA GLY A 123 1.88 -0.14 -6.67
C GLY A 123 0.66 -0.86 -6.10
N HIS A 124 0.29 -1.95 -6.75
CA HIS A 124 -0.88 -2.76 -6.38
C HIS A 124 -0.50 -4.22 -6.22
N VAL A 125 -1.18 -4.92 -5.30
CA VAL A 125 -1.03 -6.35 -5.09
C VAL A 125 -2.24 -7.09 -5.63
N PHE A 126 -1.98 -8.16 -6.38
CA PHE A 126 -2.96 -9.03 -7.04
C PHE A 126 -2.83 -10.46 -6.51
N ASN A 127 -3.87 -11.28 -6.75
CA ASN A 127 -3.91 -12.70 -6.36
C ASN A 127 -3.71 -13.61 -7.58
N ASP A 128 -2.81 -13.23 -8.47
CA ASP A 128 -2.48 -13.92 -9.73
C ASP A 128 -0.98 -14.21 -9.87
N GLY A 129 -0.26 -14.18 -8.75
CA GLY A 129 1.18 -14.46 -8.71
C GLY A 129 1.52 -15.94 -8.55
N PRO A 130 2.80 -16.31 -8.75
CA PRO A 130 3.28 -17.66 -8.56
C PRO A 130 3.45 -18.00 -7.07
N GLY A 131 3.62 -19.31 -6.80
CA GLY A 131 3.92 -19.82 -5.48
C GLY A 131 2.68 -20.00 -4.59
N PRO A 132 2.89 -20.48 -3.35
CA PRO A 132 1.81 -20.92 -2.47
C PRO A 132 0.93 -19.78 -1.97
N ASN A 133 1.44 -18.54 -1.88
CA ASN A 133 0.67 -17.38 -1.44
C ASN A 133 -0.12 -16.72 -2.57
N GLY A 134 0.14 -17.09 -3.84
CA GLY A 134 -0.56 -16.57 -5.03
C GLY A 134 -0.46 -15.05 -5.22
N LYS A 135 0.47 -14.37 -4.56
CA LYS A 135 0.58 -12.90 -4.61
C LYS A 135 1.46 -12.42 -5.74
N ARG A 136 1.06 -11.31 -6.36
CA ARG A 136 1.90 -10.52 -7.25
C ARG A 136 1.87 -9.06 -6.79
N TYR A 137 2.98 -8.62 -6.24
CA TYR A 137 3.25 -7.21 -5.98
C TYR A 137 3.77 -6.57 -7.26
N CYS A 138 2.91 -5.83 -7.95
CA CYS A 138 3.26 -5.08 -9.16
C CYS A 138 3.77 -3.70 -8.72
N ASN A 139 5.08 -3.46 -8.87
CA ASN A 139 5.72 -2.28 -8.32
C ASN A 139 6.16 -1.30 -9.42
N ASN A 140 5.94 0.00 -9.19
CA ASN A 140 6.57 1.02 -10.02
C ASN A 140 8.09 0.98 -9.80
N GLY A 141 8.87 0.75 -10.84
CA GLY A 141 10.33 0.60 -10.71
C GLY A 141 11.02 1.88 -10.25
N LEU A 142 10.51 3.05 -10.62
CA LEU A 142 11.00 4.37 -10.14
C LEU A 142 10.87 4.55 -8.61
N CYS A 143 10.03 3.74 -7.94
CA CYS A 143 9.91 3.75 -6.49
C CYS A 143 10.96 2.90 -5.77
N LEU A 144 11.78 2.14 -6.52
CA LEU A 144 12.74 1.18 -6.00
C LEU A 144 14.19 1.60 -6.27
N ILE A 145 15.06 1.24 -5.31
CA ILE A 145 16.51 1.18 -5.49
C ILE A 145 16.91 -0.30 -5.33
N PHE A 146 17.67 -0.82 -6.28
CA PHE A 146 18.27 -2.15 -6.17
C PHE A 146 19.64 -2.04 -5.52
N ILE A 147 19.90 -2.85 -4.51
CA ILE A 147 21.19 -2.98 -3.81
C ILE A 147 21.69 -4.40 -4.03
N PRO A 148 22.74 -4.60 -4.84
CA PRO A 148 23.34 -5.92 -5.04
C PRO A 148 24.02 -6.42 -3.77
N GLU A 149 24.06 -7.76 -3.61
CA GLU A 149 24.91 -8.42 -2.60
C GLU A 149 26.37 -8.35 -2.99
#